data_400f0e7972a749587727bc15bacce436
#
_entry.id   400f0e7972a749587727bc15bacce436
#
_cell.length_a   1.000
_cell.length_b   1.000
_cell.length_c   1.000
_cell.angle_alpha   90.00
_cell.angle_beta   90.00
_cell.angle_gamma   90.00
#
_symmetry.space_group_name_H-M   'P 1'
#
loop_
_entity.id
_entity.type
_entity.pdbx_description
1 polymer ?
#
loop_
_entity_poly.entity_id
_entity_poly.type
_entity_poly.pdbx_seq_one_letter_code
_entity_poly.pdbx_strand_id
1 'polypeptide(L)'
;MKKSKFLSLATIISLILLTFSFSFAFDKIKFVAISDPHISIPQQKGVTDGYKLGLKTQMLTENTVAEINKIPDLKFVLVAGDLTQDAEPWNIDELRKILDGLKVPYFVTLGNHDLSRVPHEKKDQPITLSKYTVAGAFIGRSGGMVPGMTYYSHEVAKDLVLITLDTSRAQIFVPEAGLNDFGARIDPGQMRWLENTLKANQKKTIIILTHHSAVPWCEGDKSNHNAWRWFWMDNAEEVRALLKKYGVKLVFSGHRHISTRYQQVDDIYHFVHPALSTYPMRYTVYEMTPKDLSWQVKDVPASPEVWELAKKNFLADKWWRGPDHTETPEGNQKYLEFYESPATLKGKLTYK
;
A
#
# COMPACT_ATOMS: atom_id res chain seq x y z
N MET A 1 12.63 -35.40 73.71
CA MET A 1 11.79 -34.36 73.07
C MET A 1 12.50 -33.83 71.85
N LYS A 2 12.19 -34.34 70.63
CA LYS A 2 12.73 -33.88 69.37
C LYS A 2 11.66 -33.04 68.66
N LYS A 3 11.89 -31.71 68.55
CA LYS A 3 11.04 -30.84 67.75
C LYS A 3 11.50 -30.92 66.29
N SER A 4 10.67 -31.55 65.45
CA SER A 4 10.85 -31.63 64.01
C SER A 4 10.58 -30.23 63.40
N LYS A 5 11.53 -29.77 62.61
CA LYS A 5 11.36 -28.57 61.80
C LYS A 5 10.61 -28.96 60.52
N PHE A 6 9.31 -28.72 60.46
CA PHE A 6 8.56 -28.63 59.20
C PHE A 6 8.86 -27.29 58.57
N LEU A 7 9.85 -27.21 57.68
CA LEU A 7 9.98 -26.08 56.79
C LEU A 7 8.98 -26.30 55.64
N SER A 8 8.03 -25.41 55.57
CA SER A 8 6.89 -25.45 54.69
C SER A 8 7.33 -25.44 53.20
N LEU A 9 6.90 -26.46 52.46
CA LEU A 9 7.01 -26.61 51.02
C LEU A 9 6.26 -25.50 50.23
N ALA A 10 5.52 -24.64 50.93
CA ALA A 10 4.73 -23.56 50.37
C ALA A 10 5.56 -22.35 49.92
N THR A 11 6.82 -22.20 50.36
CA THR A 11 7.66 -21.03 50.07
C THR A 11 8.47 -21.15 48.79
N ILE A 12 8.51 -22.33 48.16
CA ILE A 12 9.26 -22.57 46.94
C ILE A 12 8.35 -22.47 45.70
N ILE A 13 7.04 -22.55 45.84
CA ILE A 13 6.09 -22.43 44.70
C ILE A 13 5.83 -20.95 44.33
N SER A 14 6.12 -19.98 45.20
CA SER A 14 5.89 -18.56 44.94
C SER A 14 7.00 -17.84 44.17
N LEU A 15 8.08 -18.53 43.79
CA LEU A 15 9.21 -17.89 43.08
C LEU A 15 9.36 -18.36 41.63
N ILE A 16 8.37 -19.10 41.11
CA ILE A 16 8.30 -19.45 39.67
C ILE A 16 7.06 -18.81 39.02
N LEU A 17 6.71 -17.62 39.44
CA LEU A 17 6.09 -16.64 38.56
C LEU A 17 7.22 -16.02 37.72
N LEU A 18 7.78 -16.86 36.89
CA LEU A 18 8.58 -16.43 35.75
C LEU A 18 7.79 -15.37 35.03
N THR A 19 8.26 -14.15 35.16
CA THR A 19 7.99 -13.10 34.18
C THR A 19 8.30 -13.69 32.81
N PHE A 20 7.28 -14.19 32.11
CA PHE A 20 7.33 -14.34 30.69
C PHE A 20 7.45 -12.93 30.13
N SER A 21 8.64 -12.39 30.16
CA SER A 21 9.00 -11.30 29.29
C SER A 21 8.77 -11.82 27.88
N PHE A 22 7.66 -11.42 27.26
CA PHE A 22 7.48 -11.57 25.83
C PHE A 22 8.65 -10.84 25.19
N SER A 23 9.76 -11.53 24.96
CA SER A 23 10.83 -11.03 24.14
C SER A 23 10.27 -10.98 22.73
N PHE A 24 9.86 -9.79 22.30
CA PHE A 24 9.58 -9.54 20.90
C PHE A 24 10.85 -9.88 20.12
N ALA A 25 10.72 -10.61 19.03
CA ALA A 25 11.88 -11.10 18.31
C ALA A 25 12.57 -10.06 17.44
N PHE A 26 11.95 -8.87 17.23
CA PHE A 26 12.61 -7.72 16.61
C PHE A 26 12.53 -6.49 17.52
N ASP A 27 13.63 -5.72 17.57
CA ASP A 27 13.69 -4.48 18.36
C ASP A 27 13.18 -3.30 17.56
N LYS A 28 13.72 -3.11 16.37
CA LYS A 28 13.35 -2.03 15.46
C LYS A 28 13.57 -2.44 14.00
N ILE A 29 12.58 -2.17 13.16
CA ILE A 29 12.62 -2.42 11.71
C ILE A 29 12.39 -1.10 10.97
N LYS A 30 13.25 -0.79 10.02
CA LYS A 30 13.08 0.34 9.11
C LYS A 30 12.67 -0.18 7.74
N PHE A 31 11.60 0.38 7.17
CA PHE A 31 11.13 0.05 5.83
C PHE A 31 10.59 1.29 5.11
N VAL A 32 10.44 1.19 3.81
CA VAL A 32 9.87 2.25 2.98
C VAL A 32 8.58 1.75 2.36
N ALA A 33 7.60 2.63 2.20
CA ALA A 33 6.44 2.40 1.36
C ALA A 33 6.45 3.40 0.19
N ILE A 34 6.36 2.88 -1.02
CA ILE A 34 6.08 3.60 -2.25
C ILE A 34 4.77 3.10 -2.82
N SER A 35 4.11 3.92 -3.63
CA SER A 35 2.82 3.58 -4.23
C SER A 35 2.67 4.20 -5.61
N ASP A 36 1.86 3.56 -6.43
CA ASP A 36 1.36 4.13 -7.67
C ASP A 36 2.46 4.73 -8.58
N PRO A 37 3.54 3.98 -8.89
CA PRO A 37 4.55 4.46 -9.81
C PRO A 37 4.01 4.68 -11.21
N HIS A 38 2.98 3.93 -11.64
CA HIS A 38 2.36 4.03 -12.96
C HIS A 38 3.38 4.11 -14.09
N ILE A 39 4.37 3.23 -14.05
CA ILE A 39 5.46 3.26 -15.02
C ILE A 39 4.90 3.32 -16.44
N SER A 40 5.41 4.31 -17.18
CA SER A 40 5.21 4.47 -18.61
C SER A 40 6.55 4.82 -19.23
N ILE A 41 6.99 4.06 -20.22
CA ILE A 41 8.22 4.42 -20.91
C ILE A 41 7.95 5.60 -21.88
N PRO A 42 8.79 6.64 -21.92
CA PRO A 42 8.55 7.84 -22.72
C PRO A 42 8.42 7.58 -24.22
N GLN A 43 9.02 6.49 -24.72
CA GLN A 43 9.00 6.09 -26.12
C GLN A 43 7.67 5.46 -26.55
N GLN A 44 6.81 5.10 -25.62
CA GLN A 44 5.49 4.54 -25.92
C GLN A 44 4.60 5.59 -26.56
N LYS A 45 4.01 5.27 -27.71
CA LYS A 45 3.06 6.16 -28.40
C LYS A 45 1.85 6.46 -27.51
N GLY A 46 1.49 7.72 -27.39
CA GLY A 46 0.33 8.19 -26.64
C GLY A 46 0.59 8.48 -25.17
N VAL A 47 1.80 8.27 -24.65
CA VAL A 47 2.19 8.68 -23.31
C VAL A 47 2.33 10.21 -23.28
N THR A 48 1.72 10.83 -22.27
CA THR A 48 1.74 12.29 -22.07
C THR A 48 1.90 12.62 -20.57
N ASP A 49 2.31 13.85 -20.29
CA ASP A 49 2.28 14.39 -18.94
C ASP A 49 0.90 15.04 -18.68
N GLY A 50 -0.02 14.23 -18.17
CA GLY A 50 -1.33 14.69 -17.66
C GLY A 50 -1.35 14.71 -16.13
N TYR A 51 -2.46 14.32 -15.53
CA TYR A 51 -2.59 14.09 -14.08
C TYR A 51 -1.48 13.17 -13.56
N LYS A 52 -1.27 12.05 -14.23
CA LYS A 52 -0.06 11.26 -14.08
C LYS A 52 1.02 11.82 -15.02
N LEU A 53 2.23 11.99 -14.50
CA LEU A 53 3.35 12.49 -15.29
C LEU A 53 3.96 11.37 -16.15
N GLY A 54 3.20 10.86 -17.12
CA GLY A 54 3.55 9.67 -17.91
C GLY A 54 4.96 9.69 -18.49
N LEU A 55 5.40 10.83 -19.04
CA LEU A 55 6.75 10.99 -19.59
C LEU A 55 7.86 11.08 -18.53
N LYS A 56 7.52 11.14 -17.26
CA LYS A 56 8.47 11.30 -16.14
C LYS A 56 8.49 10.13 -15.19
N THR A 57 7.52 9.20 -15.25
CA THR A 57 7.35 8.13 -14.26
C THR A 57 8.56 7.24 -14.12
N GLN A 58 9.25 6.93 -15.23
CA GLN A 58 10.51 6.19 -15.22
C GLN A 58 11.56 6.93 -14.39
N MET A 59 11.88 8.17 -14.74
CA MET A 59 12.86 9.00 -14.02
C MET A 59 12.50 9.18 -12.55
N LEU A 60 11.23 9.45 -12.22
CA LEU A 60 10.78 9.63 -10.84
C LEU A 60 10.98 8.35 -10.01
N THR A 61 10.70 7.19 -10.60
CA THR A 61 10.88 5.90 -9.92
C THR A 61 12.37 5.57 -9.75
N GLU A 62 13.21 5.79 -10.77
CA GLU A 62 14.66 5.64 -10.71
C GLU A 62 15.28 6.53 -9.62
N ASN A 63 14.92 7.81 -9.59
CA ASN A 63 15.38 8.75 -8.57
C ASN A 63 14.94 8.31 -7.16
N THR A 64 13.71 7.82 -7.02
CA THR A 64 13.19 7.31 -5.74
C THR A 64 14.00 6.10 -5.27
N VAL A 65 14.27 5.13 -6.14
CA VAL A 65 15.09 3.96 -5.81
C VAL A 65 16.53 4.38 -5.42
N ALA A 66 17.09 5.34 -6.12
CA ALA A 66 18.43 5.88 -5.79
C ALA A 66 18.47 6.51 -4.39
N GLU A 67 17.43 7.27 -3.99
CA GLU A 67 17.34 7.84 -2.64
C GLU A 67 17.06 6.79 -1.57
N ILE A 68 16.19 5.83 -1.85
CA ILE A 68 15.91 4.71 -0.93
C ILE A 68 17.20 3.95 -0.62
N ASN A 69 18.05 3.71 -1.62
CA ASN A 69 19.32 3.02 -1.46
C ASN A 69 20.36 3.74 -0.57
N LYS A 70 20.14 5.01 -0.24
CA LYS A 70 20.96 5.80 0.70
C LYS A 70 20.47 5.71 2.15
N ILE A 71 19.28 5.14 2.40
CA ILE A 71 18.71 5.04 3.74
C ILE A 71 19.45 3.95 4.52
N PRO A 72 20.10 4.28 5.65
CA PRO A 72 20.82 3.28 6.45
C PRO A 72 19.85 2.33 7.15
N ASP A 73 20.28 1.08 7.34
CA ASP A 73 19.57 0.02 8.07
C ASP A 73 18.17 -0.33 7.52
N LEU A 74 17.89 0.05 6.28
CA LEU A 74 16.66 -0.32 5.60
C LEU A 74 16.58 -1.85 5.46
N LYS A 75 15.40 -2.42 5.72
CA LYS A 75 15.18 -3.86 5.66
C LYS A 75 14.41 -4.31 4.42
N PHE A 76 13.41 -3.53 4.02
CA PHE A 76 12.61 -3.84 2.84
C PHE A 76 11.85 -2.61 2.33
N VAL A 77 11.27 -2.75 1.14
CA VAL A 77 10.39 -1.76 0.52
C VAL A 77 9.03 -2.39 0.24
N LEU A 78 7.95 -1.71 0.58
CA LEU A 78 6.58 -2.02 0.18
C LEU A 78 6.22 -1.22 -1.07
N VAL A 79 5.58 -1.86 -2.05
CA VAL A 79 5.08 -1.22 -3.28
C VAL A 79 3.58 -1.47 -3.36
N ALA A 80 2.79 -0.43 -3.10
CA ALA A 80 1.35 -0.56 -2.86
C ALA A 80 0.49 -0.50 -4.14
N GLY A 81 0.93 -1.16 -5.22
CA GLY A 81 0.15 -1.37 -6.44
C GLY A 81 0.20 -0.23 -7.45
N ASP A 82 -0.58 -0.37 -8.51
CA ASP A 82 -0.57 0.47 -9.71
C ASP A 82 0.85 0.64 -10.25
N LEU A 83 1.48 -0.53 -10.49
CA LEU A 83 2.88 -0.66 -10.85
C LEU A 83 3.15 -0.06 -12.23
N THR A 84 2.22 -0.27 -13.15
CA THR A 84 2.31 0.17 -14.54
C THR A 84 1.13 1.06 -14.91
N GLN A 85 1.19 1.69 -16.09
CA GLN A 85 0.08 2.51 -16.55
C GLN A 85 -1.17 1.67 -16.82
N ASP A 86 -1.04 0.52 -17.51
CA ASP A 86 -2.16 -0.36 -17.84
C ASP A 86 -1.71 -1.80 -18.10
N ALA A 87 -0.80 -2.36 -17.31
CA ALA A 87 -0.28 -3.73 -17.43
C ALA A 87 0.41 -4.04 -18.78
N GLU A 88 1.06 -3.05 -19.38
CA GLU A 88 1.82 -3.25 -20.61
C GLU A 88 3.13 -4.01 -20.33
N PRO A 89 3.50 -5.01 -21.16
CA PRO A 89 4.66 -5.86 -20.90
C PRO A 89 5.98 -5.08 -20.80
N TRP A 90 6.17 -4.08 -21.65
CA TRP A 90 7.39 -3.24 -21.62
C TRP A 90 7.49 -2.37 -20.37
N ASN A 91 6.36 -1.88 -19.85
CA ASN A 91 6.32 -1.09 -18.60
C ASN A 91 6.60 -2.00 -17.39
N ILE A 92 6.13 -3.24 -17.40
CA ILE A 92 6.43 -4.24 -16.36
C ILE A 92 7.92 -4.57 -16.35
N ASP A 93 8.51 -4.81 -17.53
CA ASP A 93 9.94 -5.11 -17.64
C ASP A 93 10.81 -3.94 -17.17
N GLU A 94 10.44 -2.71 -17.50
CA GLU A 94 11.17 -1.52 -17.03
C GLU A 94 11.03 -1.32 -15.53
N LEU A 95 9.82 -1.41 -14.97
CA LEU A 95 9.63 -1.30 -13.51
C LEU A 95 10.44 -2.36 -12.76
N ARG A 96 10.38 -3.62 -13.24
CA ARG A 96 11.14 -4.71 -12.64
C ARG A 96 12.63 -4.40 -12.62
N LYS A 97 13.19 -3.91 -13.72
CA LYS A 97 14.59 -3.52 -13.82
C LYS A 97 14.94 -2.42 -12.82
N ILE A 98 14.08 -1.41 -12.68
CA ILE A 98 14.28 -0.32 -11.71
C ILE A 98 14.24 -0.84 -10.27
N LEU A 99 13.22 -1.64 -9.92
CA LEU A 99 13.08 -2.19 -8.57
C LEU A 99 14.16 -3.21 -8.20
N ASP A 100 14.67 -3.98 -9.18
CA ASP A 100 15.83 -4.88 -8.99
C ASP A 100 17.12 -4.10 -8.66
N GLY A 101 17.13 -2.77 -8.86
CA GLY A 101 18.18 -1.86 -8.38
C GLY A 101 18.15 -1.53 -6.89
N LEU A 102 17.10 -1.93 -6.16
CA LEU A 102 17.06 -1.80 -4.70
C LEU A 102 18.07 -2.74 -4.03
N LYS A 103 18.75 -2.23 -2.98
CA LYS A 103 19.73 -3.00 -2.18
C LYS A 103 19.09 -3.92 -1.14
N VAL A 104 17.78 -3.84 -0.99
CA VAL A 104 16.98 -4.62 -0.03
C VAL A 104 15.81 -5.29 -0.75
N PRO A 105 15.22 -6.34 -0.19
CA PRO A 105 14.02 -6.94 -0.74
C PRO A 105 12.88 -5.93 -0.89
N TYR A 106 12.05 -6.12 -1.91
CA TYR A 106 10.81 -5.37 -2.09
C TYR A 106 9.62 -6.31 -2.24
N PHE A 107 8.46 -5.85 -1.79
CA PHE A 107 7.20 -6.61 -1.77
C PHE A 107 6.13 -5.80 -2.47
N VAL A 108 5.55 -6.36 -3.54
CA VAL A 108 4.54 -5.69 -4.33
C VAL A 108 3.15 -6.25 -4.04
N THR A 109 2.12 -5.41 -4.09
CA THR A 109 0.76 -5.82 -4.38
C THR A 109 0.35 -5.28 -5.74
N LEU A 110 -0.72 -5.83 -6.33
CA LEU A 110 -1.23 -5.35 -7.60
C LEU A 110 -2.30 -4.29 -7.37
N GLY A 111 -2.35 -3.30 -8.27
CA GLY A 111 -3.40 -2.30 -8.32
C GLY A 111 -4.36 -2.53 -9.48
N ASN A 112 -5.35 -1.64 -9.62
CA ASN A 112 -6.35 -1.75 -10.68
C ASN A 112 -5.81 -1.42 -12.09
N HIS A 113 -4.62 -0.86 -12.19
CA HIS A 113 -3.90 -0.67 -13.45
C HIS A 113 -2.98 -1.86 -13.82
N ASP A 114 -2.86 -2.87 -12.96
CA ASP A 114 -1.98 -4.03 -13.16
C ASP A 114 -2.72 -5.26 -13.70
N LEU A 115 -3.84 -5.05 -14.39
CA LEU A 115 -4.62 -6.11 -15.03
C LEU A 115 -5.09 -5.69 -16.40
N SER A 116 -5.33 -6.70 -17.26
CA SER A 116 -5.84 -6.49 -18.62
C SER A 116 -7.09 -5.62 -18.60
N ARG A 117 -7.07 -4.56 -19.38
CA ARG A 117 -8.30 -3.84 -19.71
C ARG A 117 -9.20 -4.69 -20.56
N VAL A 118 -10.49 -4.67 -20.28
CA VAL A 118 -11.49 -5.15 -21.22
C VAL A 118 -11.38 -4.26 -22.46
N PRO A 119 -11.17 -4.83 -23.67
CA PRO A 119 -11.04 -4.05 -24.87
C PRO A 119 -12.30 -3.18 -25.05
N HIS A 120 -12.17 -1.91 -24.81
CA HIS A 120 -13.18 -0.93 -25.20
C HIS A 120 -12.84 -0.55 -26.62
N GLU A 121 -13.52 -1.11 -27.60
CA GLU A 121 -13.72 -0.73 -29.00
C GLU A 121 -12.65 0.13 -29.73
N LYS A 122 -11.53 0.50 -29.08
CA LYS A 122 -10.43 1.21 -29.71
C LYS A 122 -9.45 0.19 -30.30
N LYS A 123 -9.45 0.09 -31.60
CA LYS A 123 -8.59 -0.79 -32.41
C LYS A 123 -7.08 -0.64 -32.19
N ASP A 124 -6.66 0.41 -31.46
CA ASP A 124 -5.25 0.77 -31.23
C ASP A 124 -4.82 0.71 -29.76
N GLN A 125 -5.52 -0.05 -28.91
CA GLN A 125 -5.06 -0.21 -27.51
C GLN A 125 -3.82 -1.14 -27.45
N PRO A 126 -2.83 -0.81 -26.62
CA PRO A 126 -1.67 -1.66 -26.43
C PRO A 126 -2.08 -3.03 -25.86
N ILE A 127 -1.29 -4.05 -26.15
CA ILE A 127 -1.41 -5.37 -25.52
C ILE A 127 -1.17 -5.18 -24.01
N THR A 128 -2.12 -5.64 -23.22
CA THR A 128 -2.05 -5.62 -21.75
C THR A 128 -2.07 -7.05 -21.21
N LEU A 129 -1.40 -7.28 -20.10
CA LEU A 129 -1.23 -8.59 -19.50
C LEU A 129 -2.27 -8.86 -18.41
N SER A 130 -2.59 -10.14 -18.20
CA SER A 130 -3.42 -10.53 -17.06
C SER A 130 -2.69 -10.26 -15.74
N LYS A 131 -3.43 -10.01 -14.66
CA LYS A 131 -2.83 -9.83 -13.33
C LYS A 131 -1.94 -11.00 -12.90
N TYR A 132 -2.25 -12.22 -13.31
CA TYR A 132 -1.43 -13.40 -13.02
C TYR A 132 -0.08 -13.35 -13.74
N THR A 133 -0.06 -12.82 -14.96
CA THR A 133 1.16 -12.62 -15.74
C THR A 133 1.99 -11.50 -15.13
N VAL A 134 1.35 -10.39 -14.74
CA VAL A 134 2.02 -9.29 -14.03
C VAL A 134 2.63 -9.78 -12.71
N ALA A 135 1.85 -10.49 -11.90
CA ALA A 135 2.36 -11.11 -10.67
C ALA A 135 3.56 -12.02 -10.95
N GLY A 136 3.48 -12.84 -12.01
CA GLY A 136 4.56 -13.73 -12.45
C GLY A 136 5.89 -13.03 -12.72
N ALA A 137 5.87 -11.78 -13.16
CA ALA A 137 7.09 -11.00 -13.41
C ALA A 137 7.91 -10.71 -12.13
N PHE A 138 7.27 -10.76 -10.96
CA PHE A 138 7.89 -10.46 -9.66
C PHE A 138 8.21 -11.70 -8.81
N ILE A 139 7.94 -12.92 -9.33
CA ILE A 139 8.26 -14.18 -8.65
C ILE A 139 9.76 -14.26 -8.38
N GLY A 140 10.11 -14.61 -7.13
CA GLY A 140 11.51 -14.75 -6.69
C GLY A 140 12.26 -13.43 -6.49
N ARG A 141 11.63 -12.29 -6.81
CA ARG A 141 12.20 -10.95 -6.63
C ARG A 141 11.56 -10.20 -5.47
N SER A 142 10.26 -10.27 -5.38
CA SER A 142 9.48 -9.61 -4.31
C SER A 142 9.34 -10.46 -3.04
N GLY A 143 10.24 -11.40 -2.81
CA GLY A 143 10.38 -12.14 -1.55
C GLY A 143 9.24 -13.06 -1.13
N GLY A 144 8.05 -12.98 -1.71
CA GLY A 144 6.89 -13.73 -1.23
C GLY A 144 5.88 -14.16 -2.28
N MET A 145 5.95 -13.59 -3.48
CA MET A 145 5.00 -13.92 -4.54
C MET A 145 5.27 -15.31 -5.12
N VAL A 146 4.22 -16.11 -5.27
CA VAL A 146 4.30 -17.49 -5.74
C VAL A 146 3.57 -17.66 -7.08
N PRO A 147 3.97 -18.64 -7.92
CA PRO A 147 3.33 -18.88 -9.21
C PRO A 147 1.81 -19.08 -9.10
N GLY A 148 1.05 -18.40 -9.96
CA GLY A 148 -0.40 -18.53 -10.03
C GLY A 148 -1.18 -17.82 -8.93
N MET A 149 -0.50 -17.09 -8.02
CA MET A 149 -1.14 -16.30 -6.98
C MET A 149 -0.82 -14.82 -7.14
N THR A 150 -1.78 -13.98 -6.76
CA THR A 150 -1.65 -12.51 -6.77
C THR A 150 -1.63 -11.92 -5.34
N TYR A 151 -1.70 -12.80 -4.34
CA TYR A 151 -1.62 -12.48 -2.91
C TYR A 151 -0.73 -13.52 -2.21
N TYR A 152 -0.07 -13.13 -1.14
CA TYR A 152 0.90 -13.98 -0.44
C TYR A 152 1.18 -13.49 0.97
N SER A 153 1.92 -14.29 1.75
CA SER A 153 2.49 -13.87 3.03
C SER A 153 3.98 -14.17 3.07
N HIS A 154 4.73 -13.33 3.76
CA HIS A 154 6.17 -13.48 3.93
C HIS A 154 6.59 -13.02 5.33
N GLU A 155 7.47 -13.76 5.99
CA GLU A 155 8.08 -13.34 7.24
C GLU A 155 9.26 -12.42 6.93
N VAL A 156 9.01 -11.11 6.98
CA VAL A 156 9.98 -10.06 6.60
C VAL A 156 11.05 -9.81 7.66
N ALA A 157 10.79 -10.24 8.88
CA ALA A 157 11.74 -10.33 9.99
C ALA A 157 11.21 -11.37 10.98
N LYS A 158 12.03 -11.84 11.91
CA LYS A 158 11.60 -12.79 12.94
C LYS A 158 10.37 -12.25 13.67
N ASP A 159 9.27 -13.01 13.69
CA ASP A 159 7.97 -12.64 14.28
C ASP A 159 7.29 -11.38 13.68
N LEU A 160 7.69 -10.95 12.48
CA LEU A 160 7.01 -9.92 11.70
C LEU A 160 6.60 -10.50 10.34
N VAL A 161 5.30 -10.62 10.12
CA VAL A 161 4.72 -11.17 8.89
C VAL A 161 4.05 -10.07 8.10
N LEU A 162 4.44 -9.94 6.84
CA LEU A 162 3.74 -9.18 5.82
C LEU A 162 2.72 -10.09 5.14
N ILE A 163 1.49 -9.64 5.00
CA ILE A 163 0.46 -10.25 4.17
C ILE A 163 0.09 -9.23 3.08
N THR A 164 0.24 -9.62 1.83
CA THR A 164 -0.21 -8.81 0.68
C THR A 164 -1.55 -9.34 0.20
N LEU A 165 -2.46 -8.43 -0.13
CA LEU A 165 -3.81 -8.76 -0.59
C LEU A 165 -4.01 -8.18 -1.99
N ASP A 166 -4.53 -8.99 -2.89
CA ASP A 166 -5.01 -8.55 -4.19
C ASP A 166 -6.46 -8.07 -4.05
N THR A 167 -6.64 -6.77 -4.13
CA THR A 167 -7.95 -6.12 -4.04
C THR A 167 -8.53 -5.79 -5.41
N SER A 168 -7.75 -5.98 -6.47
CA SER A 168 -8.10 -5.61 -7.83
C SER A 168 -8.92 -6.72 -8.50
N ARG A 169 -10.09 -6.41 -8.98
CA ARG A 169 -10.89 -7.33 -9.78
C ARG A 169 -10.87 -6.93 -11.25
N ALA A 170 -11.24 -7.88 -12.11
CA ALA A 170 -11.37 -7.60 -13.54
C ALA A 170 -12.29 -6.39 -13.76
N GLN A 171 -11.89 -5.52 -14.67
CA GLN A 171 -12.72 -4.40 -15.09
C GLN A 171 -14.01 -4.91 -15.71
N ILE A 172 -15.13 -4.34 -15.30
CA ILE A 172 -16.44 -4.64 -15.87
C ILE A 172 -16.96 -3.35 -16.49
N PHE A 173 -17.33 -3.40 -17.75
CA PHE A 173 -18.01 -2.27 -18.37
C PHE A 173 -19.42 -2.14 -17.82
N VAL A 174 -19.76 -0.95 -17.32
CA VAL A 174 -21.07 -0.59 -16.82
C VAL A 174 -21.73 0.32 -17.86
N PRO A 175 -22.62 -0.24 -18.74
CA PRO A 175 -23.21 0.52 -19.85
C PRO A 175 -23.96 1.76 -19.41
N GLU A 176 -24.66 1.70 -18.30
CA GLU A 176 -25.45 2.78 -17.73
C GLU A 176 -24.60 3.98 -17.32
N ALA A 177 -23.35 3.73 -16.94
CA ALA A 177 -22.39 4.76 -16.55
C ALA A 177 -21.44 5.17 -17.70
N GLY A 178 -21.40 4.39 -18.79
CA GLY A 178 -20.46 4.59 -19.88
C GLY A 178 -19.00 4.38 -19.49
N LEU A 179 -18.73 3.65 -18.42
CA LEU A 179 -17.41 3.53 -17.79
C LEU A 179 -17.09 2.08 -17.44
N ASN A 180 -15.80 1.82 -17.26
CA ASN A 180 -15.33 0.57 -16.66
C ASN A 180 -15.40 0.67 -15.13
N ASP A 181 -16.01 -0.32 -14.47
CA ASP A 181 -15.94 -0.50 -13.02
C ASP A 181 -14.58 -1.12 -12.66
N PHE A 182 -13.76 -0.36 -11.96
CA PHE A 182 -12.47 -0.79 -11.42
C PHE A 182 -12.59 -1.29 -9.97
N GLY A 183 -13.78 -1.66 -9.53
CA GLY A 183 -14.10 -1.97 -8.15
C GLY A 183 -13.08 -2.84 -7.44
N ALA A 184 -13.03 -2.67 -6.14
CA ALA A 184 -12.10 -3.36 -5.26
C ALA A 184 -12.84 -4.36 -4.38
N ARG A 185 -12.33 -5.59 -4.34
CA ARG A 185 -12.90 -6.63 -3.46
C ARG A 185 -11.90 -7.75 -3.22
N ILE A 186 -11.85 -8.26 -2.03
CA ILE A 186 -11.21 -9.53 -1.73
C ILE A 186 -12.22 -10.65 -2.00
N ASP A 187 -11.90 -11.57 -2.90
CA ASP A 187 -12.79 -12.67 -3.25
C ASP A 187 -12.92 -13.71 -2.12
N PRO A 188 -13.97 -14.56 -2.14
CA PRO A 188 -14.19 -15.54 -1.08
C PRO A 188 -13.06 -16.57 -0.92
N GLY A 189 -12.34 -16.88 -1.99
CA GLY A 189 -11.17 -17.78 -1.95
C GLY A 189 -10.03 -17.14 -1.18
N GLN A 190 -9.70 -15.90 -1.51
CA GLN A 190 -8.67 -15.13 -0.82
C GLN A 190 -9.07 -14.83 0.64
N MET A 191 -10.36 -14.57 0.94
CA MET A 191 -10.82 -14.40 2.32
C MET A 191 -10.58 -15.65 3.18
N ARG A 192 -10.86 -16.85 2.67
CA ARG A 192 -10.55 -18.10 3.37
C ARG A 192 -9.05 -18.30 3.56
N TRP A 193 -8.26 -18.00 2.54
CA TRP A 193 -6.80 -18.06 2.63
C TRP A 193 -6.27 -17.06 3.67
N LEU A 194 -6.79 -15.83 3.68
CA LEU A 194 -6.43 -14.79 4.64
C LEU A 194 -6.71 -15.27 6.07
N GLU A 195 -7.90 -15.80 6.34
CA GLU A 195 -8.25 -16.30 7.67
C GLU A 195 -7.29 -17.40 8.14
N ASN A 196 -6.99 -18.37 7.27
CA ASN A 196 -6.05 -19.45 7.59
C ASN A 196 -4.63 -18.90 7.86
N THR A 197 -4.19 -17.93 7.08
CA THR A 197 -2.87 -17.29 7.23
C THR A 197 -2.78 -16.47 8.51
N LEU A 198 -3.82 -15.70 8.85
CA LEU A 198 -3.91 -14.96 10.10
C LEU A 198 -3.89 -15.90 11.31
N LYS A 199 -4.67 -16.97 11.27
CA LYS A 199 -4.70 -18.00 12.32
C LYS A 199 -3.33 -18.65 12.53
N ALA A 200 -2.63 -18.99 11.45
CA ALA A 200 -1.30 -19.60 11.52
C ALA A 200 -0.24 -18.66 12.12
N ASN A 201 -0.43 -17.35 12.01
CA ASN A 201 0.53 -16.31 12.44
C ASN A 201 0.03 -15.45 13.61
N GLN A 202 -1.03 -15.85 14.32
CA GLN A 202 -1.68 -15.02 15.37
C GLN A 202 -0.78 -14.65 16.57
N LYS A 203 0.37 -15.32 16.73
CA LYS A 203 1.36 -15.01 17.77
C LYS A 203 2.42 -13.99 17.30
N LYS A 204 2.43 -13.66 16.02
CA LYS A 204 3.38 -12.74 15.41
C LYS A 204 2.76 -11.37 15.21
N THR A 205 3.59 -10.36 15.00
CA THR A 205 3.12 -9.08 14.51
C THR A 205 2.81 -9.20 13.02
N ILE A 206 1.61 -8.76 12.61
CA ILE A 206 1.17 -8.86 11.21
C ILE A 206 0.93 -7.45 10.68
N ILE A 207 1.49 -7.17 9.50
CA ILE A 207 1.19 -5.98 8.70
C ILE A 207 0.54 -6.39 7.39
N ILE A 208 -0.43 -5.63 6.95
CA ILE A 208 -1.16 -5.87 5.70
C ILE A 208 -0.74 -4.83 4.67
N LEU A 209 -0.47 -5.28 3.44
CA LEU A 209 -0.29 -4.44 2.27
C LEU A 209 -1.40 -4.73 1.27
N THR A 210 -2.05 -3.68 0.81
CA THR A 210 -3.13 -3.74 -0.18
C THR A 210 -3.05 -2.53 -1.09
N HIS A 211 -3.68 -2.57 -2.27
CA HIS A 211 -3.76 -1.38 -3.11
C HIS A 211 -4.93 -0.50 -2.70
N HIS A 212 -6.16 -1.02 -2.82
CA HIS A 212 -7.33 -0.27 -2.38
C HIS A 212 -7.45 -0.30 -0.86
N SER A 213 -7.86 0.82 -0.29
CA SER A 213 -8.06 0.95 1.15
C SER A 213 -9.25 0.14 1.66
N ALA A 214 -9.18 -0.30 2.91
CA ALA A 214 -10.32 -0.86 3.63
C ALA A 214 -11.16 0.21 4.37
N VAL A 215 -10.90 1.49 4.12
CA VAL A 215 -11.61 2.64 4.71
C VAL A 215 -11.71 3.77 3.70
N PRO A 216 -12.79 4.58 3.70
CA PRO A 216 -12.85 5.82 2.93
C PRO A 216 -11.96 6.90 3.57
N TRP A 217 -11.43 7.82 2.78
CA TRP A 217 -10.53 8.88 3.25
C TRP A 217 -11.20 10.25 3.39
N CYS A 218 -12.35 10.44 2.76
CA CYS A 218 -13.17 11.64 2.86
C CYS A 218 -14.65 11.31 2.61
N GLU A 219 -15.53 12.26 2.83
CA GLU A 219 -16.95 12.07 2.55
C GLU A 219 -17.24 11.85 1.06
N GLY A 220 -16.44 12.47 0.17
CA GLY A 220 -16.53 12.22 -1.27
C GLY A 220 -16.27 10.77 -1.66
N ASP A 221 -15.36 10.08 -0.96
CA ASP A 221 -15.13 8.64 -1.18
C ASP A 221 -16.38 7.82 -0.84
N LYS A 222 -17.11 8.19 0.22
CA LYS A 222 -18.32 7.49 0.62
C LYS A 222 -19.47 7.72 -0.35
N SER A 223 -19.68 8.95 -0.79
CA SER A 223 -20.72 9.31 -1.74
C SER A 223 -20.49 8.70 -3.12
N ASN A 224 -19.25 8.68 -3.58
CA ASN A 224 -18.86 8.11 -4.87
C ASN A 224 -18.81 6.59 -4.85
N HIS A 225 -18.60 5.95 -3.71
CA HIS A 225 -18.52 4.50 -3.61
C HIS A 225 -19.76 3.80 -4.17
N ASN A 226 -20.94 4.32 -3.90
CA ASN A 226 -22.19 3.76 -4.40
C ASN A 226 -22.36 3.91 -5.92
N ALA A 227 -21.80 4.98 -6.50
CA ALA A 227 -21.86 5.25 -7.94
C ALA A 227 -20.75 4.58 -8.73
N TRP A 228 -19.53 4.56 -8.17
CA TRP A 228 -18.31 4.25 -8.91
C TRP A 228 -17.49 3.09 -8.33
N ARG A 229 -17.63 2.74 -7.02
CA ARG A 229 -16.94 1.65 -6.31
C ARG A 229 -15.41 1.62 -6.48
N TRP A 230 -14.76 2.79 -6.63
CA TRP A 230 -13.36 2.84 -7.04
C TRP A 230 -12.39 3.13 -5.91
N PHE A 231 -12.84 3.82 -4.87
CA PHE A 231 -11.93 4.43 -3.92
C PHE A 231 -11.55 3.55 -2.74
N TRP A 232 -12.34 2.53 -2.44
CA TRP A 232 -12.10 1.60 -1.34
C TRP A 232 -12.83 0.28 -1.57
N MET A 233 -12.53 -0.74 -0.75
CA MET A 233 -13.04 -2.09 -0.95
C MET A 233 -14.55 -2.20 -0.72
N ASP A 234 -15.28 -2.90 -1.57
CA ASP A 234 -16.71 -3.21 -1.43
C ASP A 234 -17.02 -4.00 -0.16
N ASN A 235 -16.12 -4.94 0.22
CA ASN A 235 -16.28 -5.77 1.41
C ASN A 235 -15.32 -5.36 2.54
N ALA A 236 -15.03 -4.08 2.65
CA ALA A 236 -14.12 -3.53 3.65
C ALA A 236 -14.48 -3.90 5.09
N GLU A 237 -15.77 -3.93 5.43
CA GLU A 237 -16.24 -4.29 6.77
C GLU A 237 -15.92 -5.74 7.12
N GLU A 238 -16.17 -6.67 6.19
CA GLU A 238 -15.83 -8.08 6.37
C GLU A 238 -14.32 -8.27 6.57
N VAL A 239 -13.53 -7.55 5.76
CA VAL A 239 -12.06 -7.59 5.85
C VAL A 239 -11.59 -7.04 7.19
N ARG A 240 -12.06 -5.86 7.61
CA ARG A 240 -11.69 -5.26 8.89
C ARG A 240 -12.10 -6.14 10.07
N ALA A 241 -13.32 -6.71 10.04
CA ALA A 241 -13.78 -7.63 11.08
C ALA A 241 -12.84 -8.85 11.22
N LEU A 242 -12.40 -9.41 10.09
CA LEU A 242 -11.46 -10.53 10.08
C LEU A 242 -10.08 -10.10 10.62
N LEU A 243 -9.54 -8.98 10.18
CA LEU A 243 -8.26 -8.45 10.65
C LEU A 243 -8.30 -8.16 12.16
N LYS A 244 -9.38 -7.54 12.66
CA LYS A 244 -9.61 -7.27 14.09
C LYS A 244 -9.66 -8.57 14.92
N LYS A 245 -10.39 -9.58 14.44
CA LYS A 245 -10.51 -10.91 15.09
C LYS A 245 -9.13 -11.52 15.40
N TYR A 246 -8.16 -11.32 14.52
CA TYR A 246 -6.81 -11.86 14.66
C TYR A 246 -5.77 -10.84 15.14
N GLY A 247 -6.22 -9.67 15.63
CA GLY A 247 -5.36 -8.69 16.29
C GLY A 247 -4.43 -7.91 15.36
N VAL A 248 -4.71 -7.87 14.05
CA VAL A 248 -3.97 -7.01 13.11
C VAL A 248 -4.18 -5.54 13.49
N LYS A 249 -3.08 -4.77 13.48
CA LYS A 249 -3.12 -3.35 13.87
C LYS A 249 -2.74 -2.38 12.76
N LEU A 250 -2.08 -2.85 11.69
CA LEU A 250 -1.50 -1.98 10.66
C LEU A 250 -1.88 -2.47 9.26
N VAL A 251 -2.49 -1.58 8.49
CA VAL A 251 -2.82 -1.79 7.07
C VAL A 251 -2.25 -0.62 6.27
N PHE A 252 -1.51 -0.94 5.21
CA PHE A 252 -0.89 0.01 4.29
C PHE A 252 -1.54 -0.10 2.92
N SER A 253 -1.90 1.03 2.30
CA SER A 253 -2.58 1.07 1.00
C SER A 253 -2.07 2.21 0.11
N GLY A 254 -2.44 2.18 -1.17
CA GLY A 254 -2.18 3.18 -2.19
C GLY A 254 -3.45 3.76 -2.79
N HIS A 255 -3.50 3.80 -4.14
CA HIS A 255 -4.68 4.10 -4.97
C HIS A 255 -5.19 5.54 -4.92
N ARG A 256 -5.26 6.16 -3.75
CA ARG A 256 -5.87 7.49 -3.59
C ARG A 256 -4.98 8.66 -4.00
N HIS A 257 -3.69 8.41 -4.25
CA HIS A 257 -2.70 9.42 -4.65
C HIS A 257 -2.65 10.66 -3.73
N ILE A 258 -3.10 10.53 -2.49
CA ILE A 258 -3.08 11.60 -1.48
C ILE A 258 -1.83 11.47 -0.61
N SER A 259 -1.39 12.58 0.01
CA SER A 259 -0.26 12.54 0.94
C SER A 259 -0.51 11.51 2.05
N THR A 260 0.56 10.94 2.57
CA THR A 260 0.46 9.94 3.64
C THR A 260 -0.40 10.45 4.79
N ARG A 261 -1.43 9.69 5.09
CA ARG A 261 -2.28 9.90 6.26
C ARG A 261 -2.69 8.57 6.85
N TYR A 262 -3.18 8.63 8.07
CA TYR A 262 -3.75 7.47 8.73
C TYR A 262 -5.08 7.81 9.41
N GLN A 263 -5.87 6.79 9.62
CA GLN A 263 -7.04 6.84 10.50
C GLN A 263 -7.16 5.51 11.24
N GLN A 264 -7.76 5.53 12.43
CA GLN A 264 -8.04 4.34 13.21
C GLN A 264 -9.51 3.96 13.06
N VAL A 265 -9.75 2.78 12.53
CA VAL A 265 -11.09 2.19 12.40
C VAL A 265 -11.03 0.74 12.87
N ASP A 266 -11.97 0.31 13.70
CA ASP A 266 -12.03 -1.06 14.26
C ASP A 266 -10.75 -1.49 15.02
N ASP A 267 -10.08 -0.55 15.72
CA ASP A 267 -8.79 -0.72 16.40
C ASP A 267 -7.61 -1.05 15.47
N ILE A 268 -7.77 -0.77 14.17
CA ILE A 268 -6.76 -0.94 13.13
C ILE A 268 -6.36 0.44 12.61
N TYR A 269 -5.07 0.70 12.51
CA TYR A 269 -4.53 1.89 11.86
C TYR A 269 -4.37 1.62 10.37
N HIS A 270 -5.13 2.33 9.57
CA HIS A 270 -5.09 2.29 8.11
C HIS A 270 -4.22 3.46 7.63
N PHE A 271 -3.24 3.17 6.80
CA PHE A 271 -2.38 4.15 6.14
C PHE A 271 -2.65 4.16 4.64
N VAL A 272 -2.63 5.34 4.04
CA VAL A 272 -2.61 5.53 2.60
C VAL A 272 -1.32 6.23 2.20
N HIS A 273 -0.83 5.94 0.99
CA HIS A 273 0.43 6.48 0.47
C HIS A 273 0.20 7.33 -0.77
N PRO A 274 1.02 8.37 -0.95
CA PRO A 274 1.02 9.17 -2.16
C PRO A 274 1.61 8.39 -3.34
N ALA A 275 1.19 8.76 -4.54
CA ALA A 275 1.76 8.23 -5.76
C ALA A 275 3.15 8.85 -6.03
N LEU A 276 4.03 8.06 -6.66
CA LEU A 276 5.27 8.60 -7.22
C LEU A 276 5.01 9.42 -8.49
N SER A 277 3.96 9.08 -9.21
CA SER A 277 3.64 9.58 -10.57
C SER A 277 2.79 10.82 -10.62
N THR A 278 2.21 11.25 -9.49
CA THR A 278 1.29 12.40 -9.43
C THR A 278 1.62 13.31 -8.26
N TYR A 279 1.22 14.58 -8.35
CA TYR A 279 1.36 15.51 -7.23
C TYR A 279 0.53 15.06 -6.01
N PRO A 280 1.06 15.14 -4.76
CA PRO A 280 2.40 15.53 -4.36
C PRO A 280 3.35 14.31 -4.34
N MET A 281 4.16 14.16 -5.36
CA MET A 281 5.10 13.06 -5.60
C MET A 281 5.94 12.75 -4.34
N ARG A 282 5.59 11.70 -3.59
CA ARG A 282 6.18 11.41 -2.27
C ARG A 282 6.29 9.91 -2.01
N TYR A 283 7.12 9.56 -1.04
CA TYR A 283 7.22 8.22 -0.47
C TYR A 283 7.37 8.31 1.05
N THR A 284 7.21 7.20 1.78
CA THR A 284 7.20 7.23 3.24
C THR A 284 8.21 6.25 3.81
N VAL A 285 9.05 6.75 4.72
CA VAL A 285 10.00 5.96 5.52
C VAL A 285 9.37 5.68 6.87
N TYR A 286 9.34 4.41 7.26
CA TYR A 286 8.81 3.94 8.53
C TYR A 286 9.90 3.35 9.42
N GLU A 287 9.77 3.59 10.72
CA GLU A 287 10.47 2.83 11.76
C GLU A 287 9.43 2.19 12.68
N MET A 288 9.49 0.87 12.79
CA MET A 288 8.54 0.05 13.51
C MET A 288 9.23 -0.71 14.63
N THR A 289 8.64 -0.70 15.82
CA THR A 289 8.94 -1.60 16.92
C THR A 289 7.72 -2.52 17.15
N PRO A 290 7.77 -3.51 18.01
CA PRO A 290 6.59 -4.32 18.34
C PRO A 290 5.41 -3.54 18.94
N LYS A 291 5.59 -2.28 19.32
CA LYS A 291 4.57 -1.44 19.98
C LYS A 291 4.27 -0.14 19.22
N ASP A 292 5.29 0.43 18.61
CA ASP A 292 5.23 1.77 18.03
C ASP A 292 5.53 1.75 16.54
N LEU A 293 4.91 2.66 15.82
CA LEU A 293 5.22 3.01 14.44
C LEU A 293 5.49 4.50 14.35
N SER A 294 6.64 4.89 13.80
CA SER A 294 6.92 6.25 13.39
C SER A 294 7.15 6.35 11.90
N TRP A 295 6.90 7.51 11.32
CA TRP A 295 7.06 7.72 9.88
C TRP A 295 7.57 9.11 9.55
N GLN A 296 8.20 9.21 8.39
CA GLN A 296 8.60 10.43 7.75
C GLN A 296 8.31 10.35 6.26
N VAL A 297 7.51 11.29 5.75
CA VAL A 297 7.23 11.44 4.33
C VAL A 297 8.38 12.21 3.68
N LYS A 298 8.79 11.76 2.49
CA LYS A 298 9.86 12.32 1.69
C LYS A 298 9.35 12.69 0.33
N ASP A 299 9.81 13.80 -0.19
CA ASP A 299 9.53 14.20 -1.57
C ASP A 299 10.35 13.34 -2.55
N VAL A 300 9.77 12.99 -3.67
CA VAL A 300 10.46 12.32 -4.78
C VAL A 300 11.46 13.33 -5.40
N PRO A 301 12.73 12.96 -5.57
CA PRO A 301 13.70 13.86 -6.16
C PRO A 301 13.37 14.18 -7.61
N ALA A 302 13.09 15.44 -7.88
CA ALA A 302 12.82 15.98 -9.20
C ALA A 302 13.21 17.45 -9.25
N SER A 303 13.39 18.00 -10.46
CA SER A 303 13.66 19.42 -10.60
C SER A 303 12.43 20.27 -10.24
N PRO A 304 12.63 21.57 -9.89
CA PRO A 304 11.51 22.48 -9.62
C PRO A 304 10.49 22.53 -10.75
N GLU A 305 10.94 22.46 -12.01
CA GLU A 305 10.07 22.49 -13.18
C GLU A 305 9.14 21.27 -13.26
N VAL A 306 9.63 20.10 -12.85
CA VAL A 306 8.81 18.87 -12.78
C VAL A 306 7.77 18.99 -11.66
N TRP A 307 8.13 19.57 -10.52
CA TRP A 307 7.21 19.82 -9.41
C TRP A 307 6.11 20.82 -9.81
N GLU A 308 6.46 21.91 -10.46
CA GLU A 308 5.50 22.91 -10.97
C GLU A 308 4.58 22.29 -12.03
N LEU A 309 5.12 21.50 -12.96
CA LEU A 309 4.32 20.76 -13.94
C LEU A 309 3.33 19.81 -13.27
N ALA A 310 3.80 19.03 -12.30
CA ALA A 310 2.96 18.10 -11.55
C ALA A 310 1.81 18.83 -10.85
N LYS A 311 2.10 19.91 -10.13
CA LYS A 311 1.09 20.73 -9.45
C LYS A 311 0.10 21.36 -10.41
N LYS A 312 0.58 21.92 -11.50
CA LYS A 312 -0.26 22.51 -12.56
C LYS A 312 -1.22 21.48 -13.14
N ASN A 313 -0.70 20.31 -13.53
CA ASN A 313 -1.51 19.26 -14.13
C ASN A 313 -2.52 18.68 -13.13
N PHE A 314 -2.12 18.51 -11.88
CA PHE A 314 -2.99 18.09 -10.80
C PHE A 314 -4.18 19.05 -10.60
N LEU A 315 -3.92 20.35 -10.56
CA LEU A 315 -4.97 21.38 -10.42
C LEU A 315 -5.87 21.50 -11.66
N ALA A 316 -5.36 21.17 -12.83
CA ALA A 316 -6.13 21.18 -14.07
C ALA A 316 -7.03 19.96 -14.23
N ASP A 317 -6.76 18.86 -13.51
CA ASP A 317 -7.52 17.63 -13.63
C ASP A 317 -8.85 17.70 -12.86
N LYS A 318 -9.95 17.45 -13.56
CA LYS A 318 -11.30 17.56 -13.02
C LYS A 318 -11.82 16.24 -12.43
N TRP A 319 -11.25 15.11 -12.83
CA TRP A 319 -11.73 13.78 -12.45
C TRP A 319 -11.52 13.45 -10.96
N TRP A 320 -10.38 13.88 -10.42
CA TRP A 320 -9.94 13.51 -9.08
C TRP A 320 -10.43 14.45 -7.99
N ARG A 321 -11.12 15.52 -8.38
CA ARG A 321 -11.54 16.57 -7.47
C ARG A 321 -12.73 16.19 -6.59
N GLY A 322 -13.43 15.12 -6.92
CA GLY A 322 -14.62 14.68 -6.17
C GLY A 322 -15.82 15.63 -6.34
N PRO A 323 -17.00 15.22 -5.84
CA PRO A 323 -18.23 16.00 -6.01
C PRO A 323 -18.22 17.35 -5.30
N ASP A 324 -17.37 17.53 -4.29
CA ASP A 324 -17.30 18.77 -3.48
C ASP A 324 -16.32 19.80 -4.06
N HIS A 325 -15.69 19.49 -5.20
CA HIS A 325 -14.74 20.41 -5.80
C HIS A 325 -15.44 21.55 -6.51
N THR A 326 -15.14 22.77 -6.07
CA THR A 326 -15.47 24.00 -6.78
C THR A 326 -14.21 24.52 -7.50
N GLU A 327 -14.33 24.92 -8.77
CA GLU A 327 -13.23 25.55 -9.55
C GLU A 327 -12.94 26.99 -9.07
N THR A 328 -13.09 27.26 -7.79
CA THR A 328 -12.77 28.54 -7.15
C THR A 328 -11.39 28.47 -6.51
N PRO A 329 -10.73 29.62 -6.26
CA PRO A 329 -9.46 29.64 -5.50
C PRO A 329 -9.57 28.93 -4.15
N GLU A 330 -10.67 29.10 -3.43
CA GLU A 330 -10.93 28.46 -2.13
C GLU A 330 -11.11 26.96 -2.28
N GLY A 331 -11.81 26.49 -3.32
CA GLY A 331 -11.98 25.07 -3.63
C GLY A 331 -10.63 24.40 -3.99
N ASN A 332 -9.82 25.09 -4.80
CA ASN A 332 -8.46 24.65 -5.13
C ASN A 332 -7.57 24.57 -3.89
N GLN A 333 -7.66 25.53 -2.98
CA GLN A 333 -6.90 25.54 -1.73
C GLN A 333 -7.29 24.36 -0.83
N LYS A 334 -8.59 24.12 -0.61
CA LYS A 334 -9.07 22.96 0.16
C LYS A 334 -8.62 21.63 -0.46
N TYR A 335 -8.64 21.55 -1.78
CA TYR A 335 -8.19 20.39 -2.53
C TYR A 335 -6.69 20.10 -2.30
N LEU A 336 -5.86 21.14 -2.39
CA LEU A 336 -4.43 21.03 -2.07
C LEU A 336 -4.21 20.62 -0.61
N GLU A 337 -4.91 21.23 0.33
CA GLU A 337 -4.83 20.88 1.75
C GLU A 337 -5.19 19.41 1.99
N PHE A 338 -6.20 18.91 1.29
CA PHE A 338 -6.56 17.49 1.37
C PHE A 338 -5.44 16.59 0.83
N TYR A 339 -4.79 16.93 -0.28
CA TYR A 339 -3.75 16.10 -0.88
C TYR A 339 -2.37 16.29 -0.25
N GLU A 340 -1.99 17.49 0.11
CA GLU A 340 -0.67 17.80 0.68
C GLU A 340 -0.55 17.46 2.18
N SER A 341 -1.59 17.72 2.94
CA SER A 341 -1.75 17.51 4.38
C SER A 341 -0.44 17.54 5.20
N PRO A 342 0.11 18.72 5.52
CA PRO A 342 1.41 18.84 6.18
C PRO A 342 1.45 18.15 7.57
N ALA A 343 0.31 18.01 8.23
CA ALA A 343 0.20 17.33 9.52
C ALA A 343 0.65 15.85 9.49
N THR A 344 0.68 15.22 8.31
CA THR A 344 1.02 13.80 8.15
C THR A 344 2.42 13.55 7.60
N LEU A 345 3.22 14.61 7.35
CA LEU A 345 4.59 14.46 6.84
C LEU A 345 5.53 13.72 7.80
N LYS A 346 5.23 13.73 9.08
CA LYS A 346 5.91 12.92 10.09
C LYS A 346 4.98 12.64 11.27
N GLY A 347 5.20 11.52 11.92
CA GLY A 347 4.41 11.19 13.11
C GLY A 347 4.93 9.97 13.83
N LYS A 348 4.26 9.67 14.93
CA LYS A 348 4.45 8.47 15.73
C LYS A 348 3.13 8.08 16.36
N LEU A 349 2.89 6.76 16.44
CA LEU A 349 1.75 6.21 17.18
C LEU A 349 2.17 4.92 17.90
N THR A 350 1.44 4.58 18.95
CA THR A 350 1.51 3.29 19.63
C THR A 350 0.29 2.47 19.21
N TYR A 351 0.53 1.24 18.72
CA TYR A 351 -0.53 0.37 18.18
C TYR A 351 -0.77 -0.91 19.02
N LYS A 352 0.00 -1.07 20.12
CA LYS A 352 -0.19 -2.14 21.12
C LYS A 352 -0.24 -1.58 22.52
#